data_4d51ee81ffc83b54b0340b3a32df88c1
#
_entry.id   4d51ee81ffc83b54b0340b3a32df88c1
#
_cell.length_a   1.000
_cell.length_b   1.000
_cell.length_c   1.000
_cell.angle_alpha   90.00
_cell.angle_beta   90.00
_cell.angle_gamma   90.00
#
_symmetry.space_group_name_H-M   'P 1'
#
loop_
_entity.id
_entity.type
_entity.pdbx_description
1 polymer ?
#
loop_
_entity_poly.entity_id
_entity_poly.type
_entity_poly.pdbx_seq_one_letter_code
_entity_poly.pdbx_strand_id
1 'polypeptide(L)'
;MLKKKELYGSSFLHHFDRKASIKDVIESLGVPHPLIGKLTVNGAEVGFDYILRDKDIVEATPLTPPVNPLIADILRPDPLDRIAFVVDVNVGKLAMHLRTLGFDTMYENATRDGKLAGIAYAQKRILLTRDVSLLKRKIVMHGYLLRTQDPTRQLIEVVRLYDLSSKIKPLSRCIPCNGLLVPISKETILERLEPLTRKYYESFHICEKCKKIYWPGSHQEKIVAFIQEVLTAVRQNETQGT
;
A
#
# COMPACT_ATOMS: atom_id res chain seq x y z
N MET A 1 7.56 -23.51 18.39
CA MET A 1 7.12 -22.38 17.54
C MET A 1 7.44 -21.10 18.31
N LEU A 2 8.50 -20.39 17.93
CA LEU A 2 8.90 -19.14 18.60
C LEU A 2 7.80 -18.10 18.47
N LYS A 3 7.44 -17.42 19.55
CA LYS A 3 6.45 -16.33 19.51
C LYS A 3 7.05 -15.19 18.67
N LYS A 4 6.26 -14.61 17.77
CA LYS A 4 6.68 -13.53 16.83
C LYS A 4 7.47 -12.38 17.49
N LYS A 5 7.29 -12.12 18.78
CA LYS A 5 8.01 -11.09 19.55
C LYS A 5 9.47 -11.46 19.87
N GLU A 6 9.78 -12.75 19.93
CA GLU A 6 11.13 -13.26 20.29
C GLU A 6 12.11 -13.22 19.10
N LEU A 7 11.61 -13.03 17.88
CA LEU A 7 12.42 -12.96 16.65
C LEU A 7 12.99 -11.55 16.37
N TYR A 8 12.44 -10.51 16.98
CA TYR A 8 12.95 -9.17 16.78
C TYR A 8 14.10 -8.85 17.76
N GLY A 9 15.29 -8.60 17.19
CA GLY A 9 16.47 -8.20 17.98
C GLY A 9 17.17 -9.33 18.71
N SER A 10 16.82 -10.60 18.46
CA SER A 10 17.49 -11.77 19.04
C SER A 10 18.06 -12.69 17.95
N SER A 11 19.22 -13.27 18.24
CA SER A 11 19.82 -14.32 17.42
C SER A 11 19.36 -15.70 17.92
N PHE A 12 19.08 -16.61 17.00
CA PHE A 12 18.71 -17.99 17.32
C PHE A 12 19.27 -18.95 16.27
N LEU A 13 19.48 -20.20 16.66
CA LEU A 13 19.90 -21.26 15.78
C LEU A 13 18.67 -21.90 15.12
N HIS A 14 18.70 -22.01 13.79
CA HIS A 14 17.65 -22.65 13.00
C HIS A 14 18.21 -23.86 12.25
N HIS A 15 17.62 -25.02 12.49
CA HIS A 15 18.00 -26.25 11.80
C HIS A 15 17.04 -26.58 10.67
N PHE A 16 17.57 -26.96 9.53
CA PHE A 16 16.82 -27.48 8.39
C PHE A 16 17.66 -28.55 7.69
N ASP A 17 17.01 -29.56 7.15
CA ASP A 17 17.61 -30.79 6.60
C ASP A 17 17.56 -30.86 5.08
N ARG A 18 17.14 -29.80 4.40
CA ARG A 18 16.98 -29.73 2.95
C ARG A 18 17.60 -28.46 2.37
N LYS A 19 17.94 -28.52 1.07
CA LYS A 19 18.26 -27.29 0.34
C LYS A 19 17.04 -26.36 0.35
N ALA A 20 17.20 -25.18 0.87
CA ALA A 20 16.15 -24.16 0.96
C ALA A 20 16.69 -22.80 0.56
N SER A 21 15.86 -21.99 -0.11
CA SER A 21 16.16 -20.58 -0.30
C SER A 21 16.02 -19.83 1.01
N ILE A 22 16.76 -18.75 1.16
CA ILE A 22 16.63 -17.88 2.33
C ILE A 22 15.21 -17.35 2.48
N LYS A 23 14.50 -17.10 1.37
CA LYS A 23 13.08 -16.74 1.34
C LYS A 23 12.23 -17.80 2.03
N ASP A 24 12.38 -19.08 1.64
CA ASP A 24 11.55 -20.17 2.17
C ASP A 24 11.76 -20.35 3.67
N VAL A 25 12.99 -20.18 4.14
CA VAL A 25 13.31 -20.26 5.58
C VAL A 25 12.67 -19.10 6.34
N ILE A 26 12.81 -17.85 5.88
CA ILE A 26 12.21 -16.67 6.53
C ILE A 26 10.68 -16.80 6.57
N GLU A 27 10.07 -17.27 5.49
CA GLU A 27 8.61 -17.47 5.43
C GLU A 27 8.12 -18.60 6.33
N SER A 28 8.92 -19.66 6.51
CA SER A 28 8.63 -20.73 7.46
C SER A 28 8.63 -20.23 8.90
N LEU A 29 9.49 -19.26 9.21
CA LEU A 29 9.54 -18.55 10.50
C LEU A 29 8.37 -17.56 10.70
N GLY A 30 7.52 -17.37 9.70
CA GLY A 30 6.30 -16.57 9.80
C GLY A 30 6.42 -15.15 9.23
N VAL A 31 7.56 -14.76 8.66
CA VAL A 31 7.78 -13.41 8.11
C VAL A 31 7.57 -13.43 6.60
N PRO A 32 6.59 -12.70 6.04
CA PRO A 32 6.44 -12.56 4.61
C PRO A 32 7.63 -11.81 3.99
N HIS A 33 8.16 -12.33 2.89
CA HIS A 33 9.32 -11.72 2.21
C HIS A 33 9.11 -10.26 1.78
N PRO A 34 7.89 -9.76 1.39
CA PRO A 34 7.75 -8.35 1.03
C PRO A 34 7.99 -7.37 2.19
N LEU A 35 8.00 -7.86 3.44
CA LEU A 35 8.25 -7.04 4.63
C LEU A 35 9.73 -6.89 4.98
N ILE A 36 10.62 -7.59 4.25
CA ILE A 36 12.07 -7.51 4.45
C ILE A 36 12.61 -6.31 3.69
N GLY A 37 13.33 -5.44 4.40
CA GLY A 37 13.99 -4.26 3.84
C GLY A 37 15.43 -4.54 3.40
N LYS A 38 16.16 -5.33 4.20
CA LYS A 38 17.53 -5.73 3.88
C LYS A 38 17.78 -7.17 4.33
N LEU A 39 18.61 -7.88 3.58
CA LEU A 39 18.96 -9.26 3.83
C LEU A 39 20.44 -9.48 3.61
N THR A 40 21.13 -9.99 4.63
CA THR A 40 22.57 -10.31 4.51
C THR A 40 22.84 -11.76 4.92
N VAL A 41 23.87 -12.34 4.33
CA VAL A 41 24.44 -13.62 4.72
C VAL A 41 25.94 -13.44 4.90
N ASN A 42 26.43 -13.75 6.10
CA ASN A 42 27.83 -13.56 6.48
C ASN A 42 28.34 -12.12 6.22
N GLY A 43 27.46 -11.14 6.43
CA GLY A 43 27.72 -9.70 6.23
C GLY A 43 27.57 -9.22 4.79
N ALA A 44 27.40 -10.09 3.79
CA ALA A 44 27.16 -9.70 2.38
C ALA A 44 25.68 -9.63 2.05
N GLU A 45 25.24 -8.61 1.30
CA GLU A 45 23.83 -8.50 0.83
C GLU A 45 23.52 -9.60 -0.19
N VAL A 46 22.35 -10.22 -0.05
CA VAL A 46 21.88 -11.30 -0.92
C VAL A 46 20.41 -11.10 -1.33
N GLY A 47 20.04 -11.72 -2.47
CA GLY A 47 18.65 -11.80 -2.93
C GLY A 47 17.88 -12.92 -2.24
N PHE A 48 16.56 -12.98 -2.49
CA PHE A 48 15.66 -14.01 -1.93
C PHE A 48 15.93 -15.42 -2.47
N ASP A 49 16.65 -15.54 -3.56
CA ASP A 49 17.02 -16.81 -4.22
C ASP A 49 18.29 -17.46 -3.66
N TYR A 50 18.99 -16.77 -2.73
CA TYR A 50 20.18 -17.33 -2.09
C TYR A 50 19.86 -18.66 -1.42
N ILE A 51 20.65 -19.69 -1.74
CA ILE A 51 20.53 -21.03 -1.15
C ILE A 51 21.41 -21.11 0.09
N LEU A 52 20.78 -21.28 1.24
CA LEU A 52 21.45 -21.35 2.54
C LEU A 52 22.37 -22.58 2.64
N ARG A 53 23.50 -22.39 3.30
CA ARG A 53 24.53 -23.38 3.59
C ARG A 53 24.66 -23.58 5.10
N ASP A 54 25.30 -24.65 5.49
CA ASP A 54 25.62 -24.89 6.90
C ASP A 54 26.47 -23.76 7.46
N LYS A 55 26.14 -23.33 8.68
CA LYS A 55 26.79 -22.22 9.43
C LYS A 55 26.63 -20.82 8.81
N ASP A 56 25.75 -20.63 7.82
CA ASP A 56 25.44 -19.27 7.38
C ASP A 56 24.83 -18.43 8.50
N ILE A 57 25.33 -17.21 8.66
CA ILE A 57 24.78 -16.22 9.57
C ILE A 57 23.88 -15.29 8.75
N VAL A 58 22.58 -15.33 9.01
CA VAL A 58 21.57 -14.58 8.30
C VAL A 58 21.08 -13.42 9.13
N GLU A 59 21.10 -12.22 8.56
CA GLU A 59 20.46 -11.05 9.14
C GLU A 59 19.37 -10.51 8.22
N ALA A 60 18.16 -10.35 8.76
CA ALA A 60 17.02 -9.83 8.04
C ALA A 60 16.43 -8.63 8.79
N THR A 61 16.42 -7.47 8.16
CA THR A 61 15.83 -6.27 8.74
C THR A 61 14.49 -5.95 8.09
N PRO A 62 13.52 -5.40 8.83
CA PRO A 62 12.23 -5.02 8.27
C PRO A 62 12.36 -3.83 7.30
N LEU A 63 11.31 -3.62 6.49
CA LEU A 63 11.14 -2.38 5.75
C LEU A 63 11.17 -1.18 6.71
N THR A 64 12.01 -0.21 6.42
CA THR A 64 12.14 1.04 7.18
C THR A 64 11.65 2.21 6.34
N PRO A 65 10.69 3.03 6.83
CA PRO A 65 10.27 4.24 6.11
C PRO A 65 11.41 5.25 5.97
N PRO A 66 11.49 5.97 4.84
CA PRO A 66 10.64 5.84 3.65
C PRO A 66 11.10 4.71 2.72
N VAL A 67 10.13 4.01 2.13
CA VAL A 67 10.37 2.99 1.09
C VAL A 67 10.03 3.58 -0.28
N ASN A 68 10.97 3.52 -1.22
CA ASN A 68 10.71 3.91 -2.60
C ASN A 68 10.59 2.67 -3.52
N PRO A 69 9.38 2.21 -3.84
CA PRO A 69 9.19 1.02 -4.67
C PRO A 69 9.45 1.26 -6.17
N LEU A 70 9.79 2.49 -6.57
CA LEU A 70 10.11 2.87 -7.95
C LEU A 70 11.60 2.71 -8.27
N ILE A 71 12.41 2.33 -7.27
CA ILE A 71 13.85 2.10 -7.40
C ILE A 71 14.11 0.62 -7.15
N ALA A 72 14.87 0.00 -8.06
CA ALA A 72 15.30 -1.39 -7.89
C ALA A 72 16.26 -1.54 -6.72
N ASP A 73 16.14 -2.63 -5.99
CA ASP A 73 17.10 -3.11 -5.00
C ASP A 73 17.39 -4.61 -5.21
N ILE A 74 18.32 -5.16 -4.43
CA ILE A 74 18.71 -6.58 -4.58
C ILE A 74 17.56 -7.55 -4.25
N LEU A 75 16.61 -7.15 -3.39
CA LEU A 75 15.43 -7.94 -3.05
C LEU A 75 14.28 -7.73 -4.02
N ARG A 76 14.24 -6.56 -4.69
CA ARG A 76 13.20 -6.16 -5.65
C ARG A 76 13.84 -5.61 -6.92
N PRO A 77 14.43 -6.49 -7.77
CA PRO A 77 15.12 -6.06 -8.97
C PRO A 77 14.19 -5.53 -10.07
N ASP A 78 12.88 -5.82 -9.97
CA ASP A 78 11.85 -5.31 -10.87
C ASP A 78 11.00 -4.24 -10.13
N PRO A 79 11.35 -2.95 -10.25
CA PRO A 79 10.65 -1.86 -9.56
C PRO A 79 9.28 -1.61 -10.17
N LEU A 80 8.45 -0.86 -9.44
CA LEU A 80 7.17 -0.41 -9.95
C LEU A 80 7.34 0.80 -10.88
N ASP A 81 6.45 0.92 -11.87
CA ASP A 81 6.45 2.06 -12.81
C ASP A 81 5.82 3.32 -12.18
N ARG A 82 4.93 3.12 -11.20
CA ARG A 82 4.20 4.18 -10.49
C ARG A 82 3.72 3.70 -9.13
N ILE A 83 3.36 4.64 -8.27
CA ILE A 83 2.66 4.31 -7.02
C ILE A 83 1.19 4.01 -7.33
N ALA A 84 0.84 2.75 -7.24
CA ALA A 84 -0.53 2.26 -7.36
C ALA A 84 -0.77 1.09 -6.40
N PHE A 85 -1.97 0.96 -5.89
CA PHE A 85 -2.31 -0.01 -4.87
C PHE A 85 -3.35 -1.02 -5.36
N VAL A 86 -3.32 -2.20 -4.79
CA VAL A 86 -4.43 -3.14 -4.76
C VAL A 86 -4.69 -3.52 -3.31
N VAL A 87 -5.94 -3.48 -2.90
CA VAL A 87 -6.34 -3.57 -1.49
C VAL A 87 -7.22 -4.79 -1.30
N ASP A 88 -6.86 -5.60 -0.31
CA ASP A 88 -7.59 -6.79 0.08
C ASP A 88 -8.94 -6.44 0.74
N VAL A 89 -9.90 -7.37 0.66
CA VAL A 89 -11.28 -7.20 1.16
C VAL A 89 -11.33 -6.85 2.66
N ASN A 90 -10.38 -7.34 3.44
CA ASN A 90 -10.32 -7.10 4.89
C ASN A 90 -9.91 -5.66 5.27
N VAL A 91 -9.51 -4.83 4.31
CA VAL A 91 -9.11 -3.43 4.50
C VAL A 91 -9.75 -2.49 3.47
N GLY A 92 -10.95 -2.81 2.99
CA GLY A 92 -11.65 -2.09 1.90
C GLY A 92 -11.90 -0.59 2.16
N LYS A 93 -12.07 -0.14 3.42
CA LYS A 93 -12.19 1.29 3.75
C LYS A 93 -10.92 2.07 3.42
N LEU A 94 -9.74 1.46 3.56
CA LEU A 94 -8.48 2.07 3.16
C LEU A 94 -8.44 2.40 1.67
N ALA A 95 -9.07 1.59 0.81
CA ALA A 95 -9.15 1.89 -0.62
C ALA A 95 -9.86 3.22 -0.89
N MET A 96 -10.95 3.50 -0.17
CA MET A 96 -11.66 4.78 -0.30
C MET A 96 -10.79 5.94 0.17
N HIS A 97 -10.08 5.80 1.28
CA HIS A 97 -9.17 6.82 1.81
C HIS A 97 -8.02 7.11 0.84
N LEU A 98 -7.38 6.09 0.27
CA LEU A 98 -6.31 6.26 -0.73
C LEU A 98 -6.82 6.97 -1.99
N ARG A 99 -8.03 6.63 -2.48
CA ARG A 99 -8.68 7.32 -3.61
C ARG A 99 -9.02 8.76 -3.27
N THR A 100 -9.40 9.06 -2.02
CA THR A 100 -9.63 10.43 -1.55
C THR A 100 -8.35 11.27 -1.64
N LEU A 101 -7.20 10.67 -1.37
CA LEU A 101 -5.89 11.30 -1.53
C LEU A 101 -5.43 11.35 -3.01
N GLY A 102 -6.16 10.72 -3.94
CA GLY A 102 -5.87 10.71 -5.37
C GLY A 102 -5.04 9.52 -5.87
N PHE A 103 -4.75 8.54 -5.03
CA PHE A 103 -3.96 7.38 -5.45
C PHE A 103 -4.79 6.35 -6.21
N ASP A 104 -4.22 5.84 -7.30
CA ASP A 104 -4.77 4.70 -8.04
C ASP A 104 -4.84 3.47 -7.13
N THR A 105 -6.04 3.11 -6.71
CA THR A 105 -6.26 2.05 -5.75
C THR A 105 -7.36 1.12 -6.21
N MET A 106 -6.98 -0.10 -6.60
CA MET A 106 -7.91 -1.15 -6.99
C MET A 106 -8.47 -1.86 -5.76
N TYR A 107 -9.76 -2.10 -5.76
CA TYR A 107 -10.50 -2.83 -4.74
C TYR A 107 -11.73 -3.48 -5.37
N GLU A 108 -11.91 -4.76 -5.14
CA GLU A 108 -13.09 -5.54 -5.52
C GLU A 108 -13.55 -6.39 -4.35
N ASN A 109 -14.84 -6.35 -4.05
CA ASN A 109 -15.45 -7.25 -3.08
C ASN A 109 -15.32 -8.70 -3.56
N ALA A 110 -15.07 -9.62 -2.63
CA ALA A 110 -15.02 -11.06 -2.88
C ALA A 110 -13.93 -11.53 -3.88
N THR A 111 -12.86 -10.78 -4.07
CA THR A 111 -11.71 -11.24 -4.86
C THR A 111 -10.95 -12.31 -4.09
N ARG A 112 -10.74 -13.48 -4.70
CA ARG A 112 -9.92 -14.57 -4.11
C ARG A 112 -8.44 -14.16 -4.08
N ASP A 113 -7.72 -14.59 -3.05
CA ASP A 113 -6.30 -14.27 -2.81
C ASP A 113 -5.39 -14.50 -4.02
N GLY A 114 -5.60 -15.62 -4.76
CA GLY A 114 -4.82 -15.91 -5.96
C GLY A 114 -5.00 -14.88 -7.06
N LYS A 115 -6.25 -14.42 -7.27
CA LYS A 115 -6.57 -13.37 -8.24
C LYS A 115 -5.97 -12.04 -7.79
N LEU A 116 -6.05 -11.72 -6.48
CA LEU A 116 -5.53 -10.48 -5.93
C LEU A 116 -4.02 -10.39 -6.08
N ALA A 117 -3.29 -11.46 -5.74
CA ALA A 117 -1.84 -11.55 -5.94
C ALA A 117 -1.46 -11.45 -7.44
N GLY A 118 -2.26 -12.09 -8.32
CA GLY A 118 -2.08 -11.98 -9.77
C GLY A 118 -2.26 -10.56 -10.29
N ILE A 119 -3.23 -9.82 -9.79
CA ILE A 119 -3.45 -8.40 -10.12
C ILE A 119 -2.26 -7.54 -9.63
N ALA A 120 -1.81 -7.76 -8.38
CA ALA A 120 -0.66 -7.04 -7.83
C ALA A 120 0.56 -7.19 -8.73
N TYR A 121 0.86 -8.40 -9.16
CA TYR A 121 1.98 -8.72 -10.05
C TYR A 121 1.78 -8.13 -11.46
N ALA A 122 0.69 -8.49 -12.14
CA ALA A 122 0.48 -8.16 -13.55
C ALA A 122 0.30 -6.65 -13.81
N GLN A 123 -0.24 -5.91 -12.84
CA GLN A 123 -0.45 -4.47 -12.95
C GLN A 123 0.59 -3.66 -12.16
N LYS A 124 1.65 -4.28 -11.67
CA LYS A 124 2.71 -3.65 -10.87
C LYS A 124 2.13 -2.75 -9.76
N ARG A 125 1.36 -3.36 -8.83
CA ARG A 125 0.69 -2.68 -7.72
C ARG A 125 1.21 -3.13 -6.37
N ILE A 126 1.26 -2.23 -5.42
CA ILE A 126 1.53 -2.54 -4.01
C ILE A 126 0.29 -3.22 -3.43
N LEU A 127 0.45 -4.45 -2.91
CA LEU A 127 -0.61 -5.19 -2.23
C LEU A 127 -0.70 -4.76 -0.76
N LEU A 128 -1.85 -4.26 -0.36
CA LEU A 128 -2.16 -3.89 1.03
C LEU A 128 -3.15 -4.89 1.63
N THR A 129 -2.76 -5.58 2.70
CA THR A 129 -3.56 -6.62 3.33
C THR A 129 -3.26 -6.76 4.81
N ARG A 130 -4.14 -7.46 5.53
CA ARG A 130 -3.89 -7.97 6.89
C ARG A 130 -3.65 -9.48 6.92
N ASP A 131 -3.65 -10.11 5.75
CA ASP A 131 -3.39 -11.54 5.62
C ASP A 131 -1.91 -11.83 5.31
N VAL A 132 -1.27 -12.50 6.27
CA VAL A 132 0.14 -12.94 6.15
C VAL A 132 0.29 -13.97 5.03
N SER A 133 -0.69 -14.85 4.83
CA SER A 133 -0.61 -15.92 3.84
C SER A 133 -0.66 -15.38 2.41
N LEU A 134 -1.45 -14.34 2.19
CA LEU A 134 -1.53 -13.64 0.93
C LEU A 134 -0.20 -12.98 0.55
N LEU A 135 0.49 -12.36 1.51
CA LEU A 135 1.82 -11.76 1.28
C LEU A 135 2.93 -12.78 1.01
N LYS A 136 2.81 -14.02 1.52
CA LYS A 136 3.79 -15.09 1.26
C LYS A 136 3.68 -15.71 -0.14
N ARG A 137 2.70 -15.30 -0.96
CA ARG A 137 2.63 -15.80 -2.34
C ARG A 137 3.84 -15.33 -3.14
N LYS A 138 4.52 -16.28 -3.81
CA LYS A 138 5.80 -16.07 -4.52
C LYS A 138 5.80 -14.86 -5.46
N ILE A 139 4.66 -14.54 -6.09
CA ILE A 139 4.53 -13.45 -7.05
C ILE A 139 4.33 -12.07 -6.41
N VAL A 140 4.13 -11.99 -5.08
CA VAL A 140 3.91 -10.72 -4.37
C VAL A 140 5.26 -10.15 -3.94
N MET A 141 5.89 -9.34 -4.79
CA MET A 141 7.17 -8.70 -4.46
C MET A 141 6.99 -7.37 -3.72
N HIS A 142 5.95 -6.62 -4.06
CA HIS A 142 5.59 -5.35 -3.43
C HIS A 142 4.30 -5.51 -2.63
N GLY A 143 4.41 -5.54 -1.33
CA GLY A 143 3.26 -5.70 -0.45
C GLY A 143 3.53 -5.23 0.97
N TYR A 144 2.47 -4.90 1.71
CA TYR A 144 2.58 -4.45 3.08
C TYR A 144 1.49 -5.04 3.98
N LEU A 145 1.89 -5.44 5.18
CA LEU A 145 1.01 -6.00 6.21
C LEU A 145 0.52 -4.89 7.13
N LEU A 146 -0.74 -4.53 6.99
CA LEU A 146 -1.40 -3.57 7.88
C LEU A 146 -1.70 -4.19 9.23
N ARG A 147 -1.26 -3.54 10.31
CA ARG A 147 -1.36 -4.08 11.66
C ARG A 147 -2.62 -3.64 12.40
N THR A 148 -3.05 -2.40 12.18
CA THR A 148 -4.24 -1.83 12.80
C THR A 148 -5.54 -2.21 12.07
N GLN A 149 -6.68 -2.15 12.78
CA GLN A 149 -8.02 -2.27 12.18
C GLN A 149 -8.61 -0.90 11.78
N ASP A 150 -8.08 0.18 12.32
CA ASP A 150 -8.54 1.54 12.06
C ASP A 150 -8.11 2.01 10.67
N PRO A 151 -9.05 2.34 9.75
CA PRO A 151 -8.72 2.72 8.39
C PRO A 151 -7.89 4.00 8.27
N THR A 152 -8.07 4.95 9.19
CA THR A 152 -7.31 6.20 9.19
C THR A 152 -5.86 5.95 9.61
N ARG A 153 -5.65 5.13 10.64
CA ARG A 153 -4.31 4.70 11.04
C ARG A 153 -3.63 3.86 9.96
N GLN A 154 -4.38 2.99 9.25
CA GLN A 154 -3.86 2.28 8.07
C GLN A 154 -3.38 3.25 6.99
N LEU A 155 -4.15 4.30 6.72
CA LEU A 155 -3.77 5.32 5.74
C LEU A 155 -2.50 6.06 6.15
N ILE A 156 -2.40 6.50 7.42
CA ILE A 156 -1.22 7.17 7.97
C ILE A 156 0.02 6.27 7.84
N GLU A 157 -0.12 4.98 8.18
CA GLU A 157 0.94 3.98 8.05
C GLU A 157 1.44 3.86 6.60
N VAL A 158 0.53 3.79 5.62
CA VAL A 158 0.86 3.71 4.19
C VAL A 158 1.48 5.00 3.67
N VAL A 159 0.92 6.17 4.03
CA VAL A 159 1.44 7.48 3.61
C VAL A 159 2.86 7.68 4.12
N ARG A 160 3.14 7.33 5.37
CA ARG A 160 4.47 7.40 5.97
C ARG A 160 5.44 6.40 5.32
N LEU A 161 5.02 5.14 5.16
CA LEU A 161 5.89 4.09 4.63
C LEU A 161 6.46 4.42 3.24
N TYR A 162 5.62 4.98 2.36
CA TYR A 162 5.98 5.26 0.97
C TYR A 162 6.25 6.74 0.67
N ASP A 163 6.34 7.58 1.70
CA ASP A 163 6.53 9.03 1.58
C ASP A 163 5.59 9.66 0.55
N LEU A 164 4.29 9.56 0.84
CA LEU A 164 3.26 10.00 -0.11
C LEU A 164 2.76 11.42 0.12
N SER A 165 3.19 12.10 1.18
CA SER A 165 2.65 13.40 1.59
C SER A 165 2.70 14.45 0.47
N SER A 166 3.81 14.50 -0.26
CA SER A 166 4.01 15.43 -1.39
C SER A 166 3.29 15.00 -2.68
N LYS A 167 2.81 13.75 -2.75
CA LYS A 167 2.19 13.15 -3.93
C LYS A 167 0.66 13.17 -3.90
N ILE A 168 0.07 13.69 -2.83
CA ILE A 168 -1.40 13.79 -2.65
C ILE A 168 -1.98 14.75 -3.68
N LYS A 169 -2.96 14.26 -4.44
CA LYS A 169 -3.71 15.03 -5.45
C LYS A 169 -5.22 14.80 -5.26
N PRO A 170 -5.86 15.51 -4.33
CA PRO A 170 -7.29 15.36 -4.07
C PRO A 170 -8.11 15.56 -5.34
N LEU A 171 -9.27 14.91 -5.42
CA LEU A 171 -10.18 15.02 -6.57
C LEU A 171 -9.58 14.62 -7.92
N SER A 172 -8.52 13.83 -7.94
CA SER A 172 -8.01 13.22 -9.16
C SER A 172 -8.59 11.83 -9.42
N ARG A 173 -9.16 11.18 -8.38
CA ARG A 173 -9.76 9.85 -8.47
C ARG A 173 -11.18 9.81 -7.93
N CYS A 174 -12.02 9.06 -8.62
CA CYS A 174 -13.38 8.75 -8.16
C CYS A 174 -13.33 7.79 -6.97
N ILE A 175 -13.87 8.23 -5.81
CA ILE A 175 -13.83 7.44 -4.58
C ILE A 175 -14.53 6.08 -4.73
N PRO A 176 -15.76 5.97 -5.31
CA PRO A 176 -16.41 4.68 -5.50
C PRO A 176 -15.71 3.73 -6.49
N CYS A 177 -15.29 4.21 -7.66
CA CYS A 177 -14.89 3.31 -8.76
C CYS A 177 -13.44 3.44 -9.22
N ASN A 178 -12.63 4.32 -8.58
CA ASN A 178 -11.22 4.54 -8.93
C ASN A 178 -10.98 5.14 -10.33
N GLY A 179 -12.02 5.54 -11.08
CA GLY A 179 -11.88 6.21 -12.37
C GLY A 179 -11.21 7.60 -12.23
N LEU A 180 -10.62 8.10 -13.29
CA LEU A 180 -10.10 9.46 -13.32
C LEU A 180 -11.24 10.48 -13.24
N LEU A 181 -10.98 11.59 -12.54
CA LEU A 181 -11.85 12.75 -12.52
C LEU A 181 -11.28 13.78 -13.50
N VAL A 182 -12.11 14.21 -14.44
CA VAL A 182 -11.75 15.24 -15.43
C VAL A 182 -12.68 16.43 -15.29
N PRO A 183 -12.21 17.65 -15.56
CA PRO A 183 -13.05 18.83 -15.59
C PRO A 183 -14.19 18.66 -16.60
N ILE A 184 -15.37 19.21 -16.27
CA ILE A 184 -16.52 19.24 -17.17
C ILE A 184 -17.21 20.59 -17.07
N SER A 185 -17.68 21.12 -18.19
CA SER A 185 -18.43 22.38 -18.19
C SER A 185 -19.82 22.20 -17.57
N LYS A 186 -20.27 23.22 -16.85
CA LYS A 186 -21.56 23.22 -16.14
C LYS A 186 -22.72 23.01 -17.10
N GLU A 187 -22.66 23.59 -18.29
CA GLU A 187 -23.68 23.52 -19.35
C GLU A 187 -23.94 22.07 -19.75
N THR A 188 -22.89 21.26 -19.87
CA THR A 188 -22.98 19.85 -20.27
C THR A 188 -23.73 18.98 -19.27
N ILE A 189 -23.74 19.38 -18.00
CA ILE A 189 -24.32 18.60 -16.89
C ILE A 189 -25.51 19.27 -16.21
N LEU A 190 -25.98 20.39 -16.76
CA LEU A 190 -26.96 21.27 -16.12
C LEU A 190 -28.21 20.55 -15.64
N GLU A 191 -28.76 19.64 -16.46
CA GLU A 191 -29.96 18.87 -16.14
C GLU A 191 -29.74 17.82 -15.03
N ARG A 192 -28.49 17.46 -14.76
CA ARG A 192 -28.12 16.50 -13.74
C ARG A 192 -27.80 17.15 -12.39
N LEU A 193 -27.76 18.46 -12.32
CA LEU A 193 -27.45 19.23 -11.12
C LEU A 193 -28.72 19.60 -10.34
N GLU A 194 -28.70 19.37 -9.04
CA GLU A 194 -29.72 19.86 -8.11
C GLU A 194 -29.79 21.40 -8.16
N PRO A 195 -30.98 22.02 -7.95
CA PRO A 195 -31.17 23.46 -8.09
C PRO A 195 -30.17 24.33 -7.32
N LEU A 196 -29.88 23.98 -6.06
CA LEU A 196 -28.91 24.71 -5.26
C LEU A 196 -27.48 24.53 -5.75
N THR A 197 -27.11 23.30 -6.17
CA THR A 197 -25.80 23.03 -6.75
C THR A 197 -25.59 23.82 -8.03
N ARG A 198 -26.62 23.85 -8.89
CA ARG A 198 -26.62 24.65 -10.13
C ARG A 198 -26.47 26.14 -9.86
N LYS A 199 -27.09 26.65 -8.78
CA LYS A 199 -27.08 28.08 -8.44
C LYS A 199 -25.72 28.55 -7.87
N TYR A 200 -25.09 27.74 -7.02
CA TYR A 200 -23.96 28.19 -6.20
C TYR A 200 -22.58 27.71 -6.65
N TYR A 201 -22.48 26.74 -7.58
CA TYR A 201 -21.20 26.18 -8.00
C TYR A 201 -20.97 26.33 -9.50
N GLU A 202 -19.70 26.62 -9.88
CA GLU A 202 -19.30 26.82 -11.27
C GLU A 202 -18.25 25.81 -11.75
N SER A 203 -17.53 25.16 -10.83
CA SER A 203 -16.48 24.21 -11.16
C SER A 203 -16.93 22.79 -10.89
N PHE A 204 -16.83 21.93 -11.90
CA PHE A 204 -17.27 20.55 -11.82
C PHE A 204 -16.23 19.59 -12.40
N HIS A 205 -16.18 18.39 -11.83
CA HIS A 205 -15.45 17.26 -12.38
C HIS A 205 -16.41 16.09 -12.58
N ILE A 206 -16.13 15.27 -13.58
CA ILE A 206 -16.89 14.05 -13.86
C ILE A 206 -15.95 12.84 -13.86
N CYS A 207 -16.40 11.73 -13.32
CA CYS A 207 -15.69 10.47 -13.45
C CYS A 207 -15.84 9.91 -14.85
N GLU A 208 -14.73 9.66 -15.54
CA GLU A 208 -14.75 9.06 -16.88
C GLU A 208 -15.40 7.68 -16.91
N LYS A 209 -15.31 6.89 -15.82
CA LYS A 209 -15.82 5.53 -15.73
C LYS A 209 -17.29 5.47 -15.32
N CYS A 210 -17.65 5.99 -14.14
CA CYS A 210 -19.01 5.86 -13.60
C CYS A 210 -19.88 7.10 -13.79
N LYS A 211 -19.34 8.17 -14.40
CA LYS A 211 -20.05 9.42 -14.69
C LYS A 211 -20.59 10.17 -13.47
N LYS A 212 -20.09 9.85 -12.24
CA LYS A 212 -20.40 10.61 -11.04
C LYS A 212 -19.81 11.99 -11.13
N ILE A 213 -20.59 13.00 -10.74
CA ILE A 213 -20.21 14.42 -10.75
C ILE A 213 -19.66 14.80 -9.37
N TYR A 214 -18.66 15.66 -9.33
CA TYR A 214 -18.01 16.22 -8.15
C TYR A 214 -17.91 17.73 -8.29
N TRP A 215 -18.11 18.46 -7.17
CA TRP A 215 -18.03 19.92 -7.09
C TRP A 215 -17.48 20.36 -5.73
N PRO A 216 -16.94 21.58 -5.58
CA PRO A 216 -16.37 22.10 -4.33
C PRO A 216 -17.46 22.52 -3.32
N GLY A 217 -18.19 21.55 -2.78
CA GLY A 217 -19.20 21.75 -1.74
C GLY A 217 -18.73 21.32 -0.35
N SER A 218 -19.62 21.33 0.63
CA SER A 218 -19.35 20.94 2.02
C SER A 218 -18.70 19.55 2.17
N HIS A 219 -18.90 18.68 1.21
CA HIS A 219 -18.24 17.37 1.19
C HIS A 219 -16.74 17.49 0.88
N GLN A 220 -16.36 18.43 0.03
CA GLN A 220 -14.95 18.71 -0.26
C GLN A 220 -14.22 19.34 0.93
N GLU A 221 -14.88 20.22 1.67
CA GLU A 221 -14.31 20.80 2.89
C GLU A 221 -13.96 19.70 3.91
N LYS A 222 -14.83 18.70 4.08
CA LYS A 222 -14.55 17.52 4.91
C LYS A 222 -13.38 16.69 4.40
N ILE A 223 -13.23 16.55 3.09
CA ILE A 223 -12.09 15.87 2.48
C ILE A 223 -10.78 16.63 2.76
N VAL A 224 -10.79 17.96 2.60
CA VAL A 224 -9.61 18.79 2.89
C VAL A 224 -9.23 18.70 4.37
N ALA A 225 -10.20 18.80 5.28
CA ALA A 225 -9.97 18.66 6.72
C ALA A 225 -9.38 17.28 7.07
N PHE A 226 -9.93 16.20 6.50
CA PHE A 226 -9.43 14.87 6.68
C PHE A 226 -7.98 14.70 6.17
N ILE A 227 -7.65 15.29 5.02
CA ILE A 227 -6.28 15.27 4.48
C ILE A 227 -5.31 16.00 5.42
N GLN A 228 -5.71 17.16 5.96
CA GLN A 228 -4.89 17.91 6.92
C GLN A 228 -4.65 17.12 8.22
N GLU A 229 -5.68 16.44 8.73
CA GLU A 229 -5.56 15.55 9.87
C GLU A 229 -4.52 14.44 9.62
N VAL A 230 -4.63 13.75 8.47
CA VAL A 230 -3.68 12.70 8.08
C VAL A 230 -2.26 13.24 7.98
N LEU A 231 -2.04 14.37 7.31
CA LEU A 231 -0.72 14.98 7.15
C LEU A 231 -0.11 15.41 8.49
N THR A 232 -0.93 15.93 9.39
CA THR A 232 -0.49 16.30 10.75
C THR A 232 -0.06 15.07 11.53
N ALA A 233 -0.84 14.00 11.48
CA ALA A 233 -0.51 12.74 12.15
C ALA A 233 0.75 12.06 11.58
N VAL A 234 0.99 12.16 10.27
CA VAL A 234 2.24 11.66 9.65
C VAL A 234 3.45 12.39 10.21
N ARG A 235 3.42 13.74 10.29
CA ARG A 235 4.52 14.56 10.82
C ARG A 235 4.81 14.29 12.30
N GLN A 236 3.76 14.14 13.12
CA GLN A 236 3.92 13.87 14.56
C GLN A 236 4.61 12.54 14.85
N ASN A 237 4.36 11.52 14.02
CA ASN A 237 5.01 10.22 14.16
C ASN A 237 6.48 10.21 13.67
N GLU A 238 6.90 11.19 12.88
CA GLU A 238 8.30 11.36 12.49
C GLU A 238 9.16 11.88 13.65
N THR A 239 8.59 12.75 14.50
CA THR A 239 9.29 13.32 15.67
C THR A 239 9.42 12.37 16.86
N GLN A 240 8.63 11.28 16.93
CA GLN A 240 8.69 10.29 18.01
C GLN A 240 9.56 9.05 17.69
N GLY A 241 10.09 8.96 16.48
CA GLY A 241 10.89 7.83 16.00
C GLY A 241 12.40 8.12 15.88
N THR A 242 12.85 9.25 16.43
CA THR A 242 14.28 9.61 16.66
C THR A 242 14.56 9.41 18.18
#